data_d7afd4b090242f17167438707a175e77
#
_entry.id   d7afd4b090242f17167438707a175e77
#
_cell.length_a   1.000
_cell.length_b   1.000
_cell.length_c   1.000
_cell.angle_alpha   90.00
_cell.angle_beta   90.00
_cell.angle_gamma   90.00
#
_symmetry.space_group_name_H-M   'P 1'
#
loop_
_entity.id
_entity.type
_entity.pdbx_description
1 polymer ?
#
loop_
_entity_poly.entity_id
_entity_poly.type
_entity_poly.pdbx_seq_one_letter_code
_entity_poly.pdbx_strand_id
1 'polypeptide(L)'
;HQAWYQDFIFQYPGTSSDYVTPVESGFPWWLRWQHFFNLFFMVFIIRAGLQILADHPRLYLDSGSKPDTEWLRLRGPVPADRRDSADAANVWTAKDDSVALPAQVGIPGFRHSIGLARWWHFSFDLLWLINGAIFFILIFSSDQWRRLVPTSLDVFPNALSTALQYLSLQLP
;
A
#
# COMPACT_ATOMS: atom_id res chain seq x y z
N HIS A 1 -18.83 -30.97 24.69
CA HIS A 1 -18.38 -30.71 23.32
C HIS A 1 -17.31 -29.62 23.19
N GLN A 2 -16.83 -29.01 24.28
CA GLN A 2 -15.84 -27.91 24.26
C GLN A 2 -14.54 -28.26 25.00
N ALA A 3 -14.35 -29.51 25.43
CA ALA A 3 -13.17 -29.89 26.22
C ALA A 3 -11.86 -29.59 25.46
N TRP A 4 -11.76 -29.97 24.18
CA TRP A 4 -10.58 -29.72 23.35
C TRP A 4 -10.26 -28.21 23.21
N TYR A 5 -11.30 -27.38 23.16
CA TYR A 5 -11.14 -25.92 23.04
C TYR A 5 -10.59 -25.34 24.35
N GLN A 6 -11.12 -25.74 25.48
CA GLN A 6 -10.63 -25.30 26.79
C GLN A 6 -9.19 -25.78 27.04
N ASP A 7 -8.90 -27.05 26.69
CA ASP A 7 -7.55 -27.61 26.79
C ASP A 7 -6.57 -26.85 25.89
N PHE A 8 -6.98 -26.52 24.66
CA PHE A 8 -6.15 -25.76 23.73
C PHE A 8 -5.85 -24.35 24.23
N ILE A 9 -6.86 -23.61 24.73
CA ILE A 9 -6.66 -22.27 25.30
C ILE A 9 -5.82 -22.33 26.57
N PHE A 10 -6.00 -23.35 27.39
CA PHE A 10 -5.20 -23.54 28.59
C PHE A 10 -3.72 -23.78 28.25
N GLN A 11 -3.46 -24.59 27.23
CA GLN A 11 -2.09 -24.84 26.75
C GLN A 11 -1.47 -23.65 26.05
N TYR A 12 -2.27 -22.88 25.31
CA TYR A 12 -1.83 -21.71 24.54
C TYR A 12 -2.70 -20.48 24.88
N PRO A 13 -2.45 -19.82 26.00
CA PRO A 13 -3.33 -18.76 26.48
C PRO A 13 -3.35 -17.48 25.62
N GLY A 14 -2.45 -17.36 24.65
CA GLY A 14 -2.37 -16.19 23.77
C GLY A 14 -1.68 -14.97 24.37
N THR A 15 -1.38 -14.99 25.66
CA THR A 15 -0.82 -13.87 26.42
C THR A 15 0.59 -14.13 26.93
N SER A 16 1.34 -15.03 26.27
CA SER A 16 2.61 -15.47 26.82
C SER A 16 3.67 -14.38 26.72
N SER A 17 4.19 -14.00 27.87
CA SER A 17 5.37 -13.15 28.03
C SER A 17 6.67 -13.85 27.60
N ASP A 18 6.63 -15.17 27.39
CA ASP A 18 7.83 -15.98 27.22
C ASP A 18 8.46 -15.90 25.83
N TYR A 19 7.70 -15.39 24.84
CA TYR A 19 8.19 -15.23 23.46
C TYR A 19 8.74 -13.85 23.16
N VAL A 20 8.48 -12.89 24.02
CA VAL A 20 8.96 -11.52 23.87
C VAL A 20 10.03 -11.32 24.91
N THR A 21 11.29 -11.23 24.47
CA THR A 21 12.35 -10.73 25.33
C THR A 21 11.84 -9.39 25.91
N PRO A 22 11.98 -9.18 27.25
CA PRO A 22 11.51 -7.94 27.86
C PRO A 22 12.19 -6.75 27.19
N VAL A 23 11.47 -6.10 26.28
CA VAL A 23 11.85 -4.82 25.73
C VAL A 23 11.15 -3.78 26.58
N GLU A 24 11.84 -2.69 26.89
CA GLU A 24 11.26 -1.59 27.67
C GLU A 24 9.83 -1.28 27.22
N SER A 25 8.92 -1.06 28.17
CA SER A 25 7.53 -0.80 27.88
C SER A 25 7.38 0.47 27.06
N GLY A 26 6.57 0.41 26.01
CA GLY A 26 6.31 1.52 25.11
C GLY A 26 7.07 1.43 23.78
N PHE A 27 6.77 2.38 22.90
CA PHE A 27 7.43 2.51 21.61
C PHE A 27 8.44 3.66 21.64
N PRO A 28 9.64 3.48 21.08
CA PRO A 28 10.63 4.55 20.98
C PRO A 28 10.06 5.72 20.16
N TRP A 29 10.47 6.95 20.50
CA TRP A 29 9.98 8.17 19.84
C TRP A 29 10.21 8.17 18.33
N TRP A 30 11.32 7.60 17.86
CA TRP A 30 11.64 7.52 16.44
C TRP A 30 10.65 6.64 15.67
N LEU A 31 10.08 5.60 16.28
CA LEU A 31 9.09 4.74 15.63
C LEU A 31 7.80 5.51 15.29
N ARG A 32 7.40 6.43 16.16
CA ARG A 32 6.24 7.32 15.89
C ARG A 32 6.49 8.21 14.68
N TRP A 33 7.68 8.77 14.55
CA TRP A 33 8.06 9.58 13.39
C TRP A 33 8.16 8.75 12.11
N GLN A 34 8.69 7.54 12.19
CA GLN A 34 8.75 6.62 11.05
C GLN A 34 7.34 6.29 10.53
N HIS A 35 6.38 6.02 11.40
CA HIS A 35 4.99 5.77 11.01
C HIS A 35 4.33 7.02 10.41
N PHE A 36 4.58 8.18 11.01
CA PHE A 36 4.08 9.44 10.47
C PHE A 36 4.61 9.69 9.04
N PHE A 37 5.91 9.59 8.82
CA PHE A 37 6.49 9.81 7.50
C PHE A 37 6.07 8.73 6.50
N ASN A 38 5.93 7.48 6.93
CA ASN A 38 5.41 6.41 6.09
C ASN A 38 4.00 6.74 5.59
N LEU A 39 3.10 7.14 6.48
CA LEU A 39 1.75 7.58 6.11
C LEU A 39 1.78 8.83 5.21
N PHE A 40 2.58 9.81 5.56
CA PHE A 40 2.71 11.05 4.80
C PHE A 40 3.14 10.78 3.35
N PHE A 41 4.22 10.05 3.13
CA PHE A 41 4.68 9.70 1.79
C PHE A 41 3.67 8.85 1.04
N MET A 42 3.05 7.87 1.70
CA MET A 42 2.05 7.01 1.08
C MET A 42 0.83 7.81 0.56
N VAL A 43 0.37 8.81 1.31
CA VAL A 43 -0.73 9.69 0.85
C VAL A 43 -0.34 10.43 -0.43
N PHE A 44 0.89 10.94 -0.53
CA PHE A 44 1.34 11.63 -1.74
C PHE A 44 1.60 10.69 -2.91
N ILE A 45 2.10 9.48 -2.66
CA ILE A 45 2.26 8.42 -3.68
C ILE A 45 0.90 8.05 -4.27
N ILE A 46 -0.07 7.74 -3.43
CA ILE A 46 -1.43 7.39 -3.86
C ILE A 46 -2.05 8.55 -4.66
N ARG A 47 -1.94 9.76 -4.14
CA ARG A 47 -2.48 10.95 -4.79
C ARG A 47 -1.87 11.20 -6.17
N ALA A 48 -0.55 11.14 -6.29
CA ALA A 48 0.15 11.30 -7.56
C ALA A 48 -0.18 10.14 -8.51
N GLY A 49 -0.30 8.92 -8.00
CA GLY A 49 -0.71 7.74 -8.76
C GLY A 49 -2.13 7.86 -9.34
N LEU A 50 -3.07 8.38 -8.55
CA LEU A 50 -4.43 8.64 -9.03
C LEU A 50 -4.45 9.68 -10.16
N GLN A 51 -3.61 10.70 -10.07
CA GLN A 51 -3.47 11.70 -11.16
C GLN A 51 -2.91 11.05 -12.43
N ILE A 52 -1.87 10.22 -12.32
CA ILE A 52 -1.30 9.49 -13.46
C ILE A 52 -2.34 8.57 -14.09
N LEU A 53 -3.09 7.86 -13.27
CA LEU A 53 -4.14 6.94 -13.74
C LEU A 53 -5.31 7.69 -14.41
N ALA A 54 -5.67 8.87 -13.92
CA ALA A 54 -6.68 9.71 -14.53
C ALA A 54 -6.23 10.27 -15.88
N ASP A 55 -4.94 10.55 -16.03
CA ASP A 55 -4.35 11.01 -17.29
C ASP A 55 -4.20 9.89 -18.32
N HIS A 56 -3.96 8.65 -17.86
CA HIS A 56 -3.78 7.47 -18.69
C HIS A 56 -4.65 6.31 -18.18
N PRO A 57 -5.96 6.35 -18.43
CA PRO A 57 -6.90 5.37 -17.87
C PRO A 57 -6.94 4.04 -18.63
N ARG A 58 -5.95 3.77 -19.48
CA ARG A 58 -5.75 2.51 -20.21
C ARG A 58 -4.37 1.98 -19.90
N LEU A 59 -4.30 0.75 -19.41
CA LEU A 59 -3.04 0.07 -19.08
C LEU A 59 -2.75 -1.03 -20.09
N TYR A 60 -1.55 -1.03 -20.61
CA TYR A 60 -1.07 -2.00 -21.61
C TYR A 60 0.09 -2.80 -21.04
N LEU A 61 0.17 -4.07 -21.41
CA LEU A 61 1.33 -4.93 -21.08
C LEU A 61 2.38 -4.92 -22.18
N ASP A 62 2.01 -4.48 -23.38
CA ASP A 62 2.93 -4.36 -24.51
C ASP A 62 3.28 -2.89 -24.80
N SER A 63 4.41 -2.69 -25.47
CA SER A 63 4.89 -1.37 -25.85
C SER A 63 4.10 -0.75 -27.03
N GLY A 64 3.29 -1.52 -27.73
CA GLY A 64 2.51 -1.08 -28.88
C GLY A 64 1.33 -0.20 -28.49
N SER A 65 0.81 -0.37 -27.28
CA SER A 65 -0.28 0.44 -26.68
C SER A 65 -1.44 0.67 -27.63
N LYS A 66 -1.87 -0.38 -28.35
CA LYS A 66 -2.94 -0.29 -29.34
C LYS A 66 -4.30 -0.30 -28.66
N PRO A 67 -5.28 0.52 -29.12
CA PRO A 67 -6.66 0.40 -28.66
C PRO A 67 -7.19 -1.03 -28.77
N ASP A 68 -7.98 -1.45 -27.77
CA ASP A 68 -8.55 -2.80 -27.58
C ASP A 68 -7.52 -3.93 -27.23
N THR A 69 -6.26 -3.60 -27.00
CA THR A 69 -5.27 -4.54 -26.43
C THR A 69 -4.95 -4.23 -24.95
N GLU A 70 -5.76 -3.37 -24.33
CA GLU A 70 -5.57 -2.97 -22.93
C GLU A 70 -5.76 -4.17 -21.99
N TRP A 71 -4.79 -4.33 -21.08
CA TRP A 71 -4.93 -5.24 -19.94
C TRP A 71 -6.00 -4.75 -18.96
N LEU A 72 -6.04 -3.45 -18.70
CA LEU A 72 -7.06 -2.80 -17.88
C LEU A 72 -7.54 -1.53 -18.56
N ARG A 73 -8.86 -1.38 -18.64
CA ARG A 73 -9.51 -0.22 -19.24
C ARG A 73 -10.49 0.39 -18.24
N LEU A 74 -10.23 1.62 -17.83
CA LEU A 74 -11.06 2.39 -16.90
C LEU A 74 -11.99 3.38 -17.62
N ARG A 75 -11.95 3.43 -18.94
CA ARG A 75 -12.80 4.26 -19.83
C ARG A 75 -13.53 3.39 -20.84
N GLY A 76 -14.49 3.97 -21.52
CA GLY A 76 -15.23 3.31 -22.61
C GLY A 76 -14.32 2.87 -23.77
N PRO A 77 -14.85 2.09 -24.71
CA PRO A 77 -14.12 1.70 -25.92
C PRO A 77 -13.75 2.94 -26.76
N VAL A 78 -12.65 2.86 -27.49
CA VAL A 78 -12.31 3.88 -28.48
C VAL A 78 -13.35 3.83 -29.61
N PRO A 79 -13.94 4.99 -30.00
CA PRO A 79 -14.88 5.05 -31.11
C PRO A 79 -14.26 4.50 -32.41
N ALA A 80 -14.98 3.66 -33.12
CA ALA A 80 -14.46 2.97 -34.30
C ALA A 80 -14.07 3.93 -35.44
N ASP A 81 -14.81 5.03 -35.58
CA ASP A 81 -14.56 6.11 -36.55
C ASP A 81 -13.29 6.91 -36.27
N ARG A 82 -12.80 6.87 -35.02
CA ARG A 82 -11.58 7.56 -34.58
C ARG A 82 -10.39 6.65 -34.44
N ARG A 83 -10.58 5.33 -34.44
CA ARG A 83 -9.51 4.33 -34.27
C ARG A 83 -8.57 4.30 -35.47
N ASP A 84 -9.15 4.25 -36.66
CA ASP A 84 -8.43 4.07 -37.93
C ASP A 84 -8.72 5.25 -38.87
N SER A 85 -8.92 6.46 -38.33
CA SER A 85 -9.21 7.64 -39.14
C SER A 85 -8.03 7.96 -40.08
N ALA A 86 -8.35 8.17 -41.34
CA ALA A 86 -7.37 8.65 -42.33
C ALA A 86 -7.00 10.13 -42.08
N ASP A 87 -7.82 10.87 -41.33
CA ASP A 87 -7.55 12.24 -40.92
C ASP A 87 -6.78 12.27 -39.59
N ALA A 88 -5.51 12.70 -39.67
CA ALA A 88 -4.64 12.79 -38.50
C ALA A 88 -5.19 13.72 -37.40
N ALA A 89 -6.03 14.69 -37.74
CA ALA A 89 -6.65 15.57 -36.74
C ALA A 89 -7.78 14.88 -35.99
N ASN A 90 -8.34 13.82 -36.53
CA ASN A 90 -9.46 13.06 -35.96
C ASN A 90 -9.05 11.71 -35.33
N VAL A 91 -7.76 11.34 -35.41
CA VAL A 91 -7.27 10.11 -34.78
C VAL A 91 -7.39 10.23 -33.25
N TRP A 92 -7.90 9.19 -32.61
CA TRP A 92 -7.96 9.10 -31.16
C TRP A 92 -6.56 9.13 -30.53
N THR A 93 -6.41 9.92 -29.47
CA THR A 93 -5.19 10.02 -28.68
C THR A 93 -5.46 9.86 -27.19
N ALA A 94 -4.43 9.58 -26.40
CA ALA A 94 -4.54 9.47 -24.95
C ALA A 94 -5.12 10.72 -24.27
N LYS A 95 -5.03 11.89 -24.93
CA LYS A 95 -5.64 13.14 -24.43
C LYS A 95 -7.18 13.08 -24.42
N ASP A 96 -7.78 12.30 -25.30
CA ASP A 96 -9.24 12.18 -25.40
C ASP A 96 -9.84 11.44 -24.19
N ASP A 97 -9.04 10.60 -23.55
CA ASP A 97 -9.43 9.90 -22.32
C ASP A 97 -8.97 10.59 -21.03
N SER A 98 -8.03 11.51 -21.13
CA SER A 98 -7.43 12.18 -19.96
C SER A 98 -8.47 12.97 -19.18
N VAL A 99 -8.46 12.81 -17.86
CA VAL A 99 -9.33 13.54 -16.94
C VAL A 99 -8.47 14.33 -15.97
N ALA A 100 -8.63 15.65 -15.98
CA ALA A 100 -8.03 16.49 -14.97
C ALA A 100 -8.74 16.26 -13.63
N LEU A 101 -8.02 15.74 -12.63
CA LEU A 101 -8.57 15.63 -11.28
C LEU A 101 -8.72 17.02 -10.65
N PRO A 102 -9.76 17.23 -9.82
CA PRO A 102 -9.92 18.46 -9.06
C PRO A 102 -8.68 18.76 -8.20
N ALA A 103 -8.41 20.02 -7.94
CA ALA A 103 -7.26 20.45 -7.15
C ALA A 103 -7.19 19.83 -5.74
N GLN A 104 -8.34 19.41 -5.19
CA GLN A 104 -8.45 18.72 -3.91
C GLN A 104 -7.89 17.30 -3.97
N VAL A 105 -7.97 16.64 -5.12
CA VAL A 105 -7.46 15.28 -5.35
C VAL A 105 -6.12 15.33 -6.09
N GLY A 106 -5.97 16.23 -7.05
CA GLY A 106 -4.73 16.50 -7.78
C GLY A 106 -3.66 17.17 -6.90
N ILE A 107 -2.56 17.62 -7.50
CA ILE A 107 -1.50 18.36 -6.80
C ILE A 107 -1.92 19.81 -6.65
N PRO A 108 -2.13 20.35 -5.42
CA PRO A 108 -2.62 21.70 -5.24
C PRO A 108 -1.63 22.75 -5.79
N GLY A 109 -2.18 23.80 -6.39
CA GLY A 109 -1.40 24.97 -6.80
C GLY A 109 -0.55 24.82 -8.06
N PHE A 110 -0.56 23.64 -8.69
CA PHE A 110 0.19 23.41 -9.92
C PHE A 110 -0.75 23.18 -11.10
N ARG A 111 -0.36 23.70 -12.26
CA ARG A 111 -1.03 23.40 -13.52
C ARG A 111 -0.96 21.89 -13.76
N HIS A 112 -2.07 21.32 -14.18
CA HIS A 112 -2.14 19.90 -14.55
C HIS A 112 -1.05 19.56 -15.58
N SER A 113 -0.21 18.59 -15.25
CA SER A 113 0.86 18.07 -16.10
C SER A 113 1.19 16.65 -15.65
N ILE A 114 1.09 15.71 -16.59
CA ILE A 114 1.46 14.31 -16.34
C ILE A 114 2.95 14.18 -15.96
N GLY A 115 3.82 14.97 -16.58
CA GLY A 115 5.25 14.98 -16.26
C GLY A 115 5.50 15.38 -14.81
N LEU A 116 4.77 16.39 -14.31
CA LEU A 116 4.87 16.83 -12.93
C LEU A 116 4.30 15.78 -11.96
N ALA A 117 3.16 15.16 -12.29
CA ALA A 117 2.57 14.10 -11.49
C ALA A 117 3.52 12.89 -11.35
N ARG A 118 4.16 12.47 -12.43
CA ARG A 118 5.18 11.41 -12.44
C ARG A 118 6.41 11.80 -11.61
N TRP A 119 6.89 13.03 -11.73
CA TRP A 119 8.02 13.51 -10.94
C TRP A 119 7.71 13.47 -9.44
N TRP A 120 6.52 13.94 -9.02
CA TRP A 120 6.08 13.85 -7.63
C TRP A 120 5.97 12.40 -7.16
N HIS A 121 5.39 11.52 -7.97
CA HIS A 121 5.24 10.11 -7.62
C HIS A 121 6.61 9.48 -7.32
N PHE A 122 7.54 9.54 -8.26
CA PHE A 122 8.88 8.98 -8.08
C PHE A 122 9.68 9.64 -6.96
N SER A 123 9.51 10.93 -6.73
CA SER A 123 10.18 11.62 -5.63
C SER A 123 9.69 11.13 -4.28
N PHE A 124 8.38 10.95 -4.09
CA PHE A 124 7.83 10.41 -2.86
C PHE A 124 8.10 8.91 -2.71
N ASP A 125 8.15 8.14 -3.79
CA ASP A 125 8.60 6.74 -3.76
C ASP A 125 10.04 6.65 -3.24
N LEU A 126 10.94 7.48 -3.74
CA LEU A 126 12.32 7.52 -3.29
C LEU A 126 12.42 7.88 -1.80
N LEU A 127 11.70 8.91 -1.37
CA LEU A 127 11.67 9.32 0.05
C LEU A 127 11.07 8.21 0.93
N TRP A 128 10.06 7.51 0.46
CA TRP A 128 9.47 6.37 1.16
C TRP A 128 10.46 5.21 1.29
N LEU A 129 11.21 4.89 0.23
CA LEU A 129 12.26 3.86 0.26
C LEU A 129 13.39 4.24 1.22
N ILE A 130 13.84 5.51 1.23
CA ILE A 130 14.84 6.00 2.17
C ILE A 130 14.31 5.88 3.61
N ASN A 131 13.06 6.29 3.86
CA ASN A 131 12.41 6.14 5.16
C ASN A 131 12.37 4.67 5.60
N GLY A 132 12.06 3.75 4.70
CA GLY A 132 12.08 2.32 4.94
C GLY A 132 13.47 1.79 5.29
N ALA A 133 14.51 2.23 4.56
CA ALA A 133 15.89 1.86 4.86
C ALA A 133 16.32 2.34 6.26
N ILE A 134 15.99 3.59 6.60
CA ILE A 134 16.24 4.14 7.95
C ILE A 134 15.50 3.33 9.01
N PHE A 135 14.24 2.95 8.75
CA PHE A 135 13.47 2.10 9.66
C PHE A 135 14.18 0.77 9.94
N PHE A 136 14.64 0.07 8.90
CA PHE A 136 15.37 -1.19 9.06
C PHE A 136 16.66 -1.00 9.88
N ILE A 137 17.44 0.04 9.60
CA ILE A 137 18.64 0.34 10.38
C ILE A 137 18.28 0.56 11.86
N LEU A 138 17.29 1.39 12.14
CA LEU A 138 16.88 1.71 13.51
C LEU A 138 16.31 0.50 14.25
N ILE A 139 15.49 -0.32 13.60
CA ILE A 139 14.87 -1.47 14.27
C ILE A 139 15.90 -2.53 14.66
N PHE A 140 16.92 -2.76 13.80
CA PHE A 140 17.97 -3.73 14.09
C PHE A 140 19.00 -3.19 15.09
N SER A 141 19.35 -1.89 15.00
CA SER A 141 20.33 -1.28 15.91
C SER A 141 19.78 -1.06 17.33
N SER A 142 18.46 -1.02 17.50
CA SER A 142 17.80 -0.79 18.80
C SER A 142 17.21 -2.04 19.42
N ASP A 143 17.50 -3.23 18.93
CA ASP A 143 16.91 -4.51 19.36
C ASP A 143 15.38 -4.60 19.26
N GLN A 144 14.72 -3.59 18.68
CA GLN A 144 13.26 -3.58 18.53
C GLN A 144 12.76 -4.64 17.53
N TRP A 145 13.65 -5.17 16.69
CA TRP A 145 13.34 -6.28 15.78
C TRP A 145 12.80 -7.51 16.52
N ARG A 146 13.18 -7.71 17.79
CA ARG A 146 12.71 -8.81 18.64
C ARG A 146 11.20 -8.75 18.89
N ARG A 147 10.58 -7.58 18.71
CA ARG A 147 9.12 -7.43 18.78
C ARG A 147 8.41 -7.91 17.52
N LEU A 148 9.13 -7.98 16.40
CA LEU A 148 8.58 -8.36 15.09
C LEU A 148 8.87 -9.80 14.72
N VAL A 149 10.03 -10.31 15.16
CA VAL A 149 10.47 -11.66 14.83
C VAL A 149 10.24 -12.56 16.03
N PRO A 150 9.30 -13.50 15.95
CA PRO A 150 9.06 -14.45 17.03
C PRO A 150 10.29 -15.33 17.23
N THR A 151 10.65 -15.56 18.48
CA THR A 151 11.79 -16.41 18.86
C THR A 151 11.39 -17.86 19.11
N SER A 152 10.08 -18.16 19.12
CA SER A 152 9.53 -19.50 19.28
C SER A 152 8.43 -19.76 18.25
N LEU A 153 8.30 -21.03 17.81
CA LEU A 153 7.19 -21.48 16.96
C LEU A 153 5.83 -21.51 17.68
N ASP A 154 5.83 -21.41 19.00
CA ASP A 154 4.60 -21.36 19.81
C ASP A 154 3.78 -20.08 19.54
N VAL A 155 4.35 -19.11 18.86
CA VAL A 155 3.60 -17.93 18.39
C VAL A 155 2.41 -18.33 17.52
N PHE A 156 2.52 -19.37 16.70
CA PHE A 156 1.43 -19.81 15.81
C PHE A 156 0.24 -20.38 16.55
N PRO A 157 0.39 -21.38 17.45
CA PRO A 157 -0.74 -21.87 18.23
C PRO A 157 -1.30 -20.80 19.17
N ASN A 158 -0.48 -19.92 19.75
CA ASN A 158 -0.96 -18.81 20.57
C ASN A 158 -1.77 -17.79 19.75
N ALA A 159 -1.32 -17.44 18.53
CA ALA A 159 -2.08 -16.56 17.64
C ALA A 159 -3.43 -17.19 17.25
N LEU A 160 -3.45 -18.50 16.97
CA LEU A 160 -4.70 -19.24 16.71
C LEU A 160 -5.62 -19.25 17.92
N SER A 161 -5.08 -19.52 19.10
CA SER A 161 -5.84 -19.45 20.36
C SER A 161 -6.47 -18.09 20.57
N THR A 162 -5.70 -17.01 20.41
CA THR A 162 -6.20 -15.63 20.52
C THR A 162 -7.32 -15.38 19.51
N ALA A 163 -7.14 -15.77 18.24
CA ALA A 163 -8.16 -15.62 17.22
C ALA A 163 -9.46 -16.37 17.60
N LEU A 164 -9.37 -17.60 18.11
CA LEU A 164 -10.52 -18.37 18.56
C LEU A 164 -11.21 -17.74 19.76
N GLN A 165 -10.46 -17.16 20.71
CA GLN A 165 -11.01 -16.43 21.85
C GLN A 165 -11.80 -15.19 21.38
N TYR A 166 -11.27 -14.39 20.47
CA TYR A 166 -12.00 -13.24 19.88
C TYR A 166 -13.25 -13.69 19.13
N LEU A 167 -13.17 -14.75 18.32
CA LEU A 167 -14.32 -15.28 17.58
C LEU A 167 -15.42 -15.84 18.50
N SER A 168 -15.06 -16.40 19.64
CA SER A 168 -16.00 -16.94 20.65
C SER A 168 -16.46 -15.89 21.65
N LEU A 169 -16.01 -14.63 21.53
CA LEU A 169 -16.25 -13.53 22.48
C LEU A 169 -15.75 -13.82 23.91
N GLN A 170 -14.86 -14.78 24.08
CA GLN A 170 -14.15 -15.06 25.30
C GLN A 170 -12.81 -14.33 25.23
N LEU A 171 -12.80 -13.06 25.59
CA LEU A 171 -11.59 -12.23 25.55
C LEU A 171 -10.57 -12.73 26.59
N PRO A 172 -9.25 -12.74 26.23
CA PRO A 172 -8.19 -13.15 27.13
C PRO A 172 -7.97 -12.14 28.26
#